data_f6cd9c1b61e1832fc4b1d168d6144656
#
_entry.id   f6cd9c1b61e1832fc4b1d168d6144656
#
_cell.length_a   1.000
_cell.length_b   1.000
_cell.length_c   1.000
_cell.angle_alpha   90.00
_cell.angle_beta   90.00
_cell.angle_gamma   90.00
#
_symmetry.space_group_name_H-M   'P 1'
#
loop_
_entity.id
_entity.type
_entity.pdbx_description
1 polymer ?
#
loop_
_entity_poly.entity_id
_entity_poly.type
_entity_poly.pdbx_seq_one_letter_code
_entity_poly.pdbx_strand_id
1 'polypeptide(L)'
;RRFINITQLMIFSNNMEYSALGGIVPIEGAFYCTGARKKAFFNCFREDNFTAQPIPPFNANYPYKPIDREVEKEILTDFNCQVIKQSPEYQTNLDIYTPTNRIITSMCSPERLLFILKYGIAYVKSEREVDGKIEVTDQKHIMRYQQMFAALAIRDALENGKKSGIVWHTQG
;
A
#
# COMPACT_ATOMS: atom_id res chain seq x y z
N ARG A 1 2.46 20.45 -11.26
CA ARG A 1 1.77 19.73 -12.36
C ARG A 1 2.57 18.51 -12.85
N ARG A 2 3.88 18.67 -13.16
CA ARG A 2 4.70 17.57 -13.72
C ARG A 2 4.78 16.36 -12.78
N PHE A 3 5.04 16.58 -11.49
CA PHE A 3 5.11 15.51 -10.48
C PHE A 3 3.81 14.67 -10.45
N ILE A 4 2.65 15.32 -10.41
CA ILE A 4 1.35 14.63 -10.37
C ILE A 4 1.13 13.78 -11.62
N ASN A 5 1.54 14.27 -12.79
CA ASN A 5 1.34 13.55 -14.03
C ASN A 5 2.22 12.30 -14.16
N ILE A 6 3.43 12.32 -13.59
CA ILE A 6 4.40 11.22 -13.68
C ILE A 6 4.29 10.24 -12.50
N THR A 7 3.80 10.70 -11.33
CA THR A 7 3.69 9.85 -10.14
C THR A 7 2.51 8.91 -10.30
N GLN A 8 2.77 7.62 -10.29
CA GLN A 8 1.75 6.58 -10.40
C GLN A 8 1.33 6.05 -9.04
N LEU A 9 2.28 5.82 -8.17
CA LEU A 9 2.05 5.27 -6.83
C LEU A 9 2.88 6.04 -5.80
N MET A 10 2.22 6.41 -4.71
CA MET A 10 2.85 6.95 -3.51
C MET A 10 2.45 6.07 -2.33
N ILE A 11 3.41 5.72 -1.51
CA ILE A 11 3.21 4.91 -0.31
C ILE A 11 3.65 5.75 0.88
N PHE A 12 2.85 5.72 1.91
CA PHE A 12 3.16 6.27 3.22
C PHE A 12 2.90 5.19 4.26
N SER A 13 3.84 4.99 5.16
CA SER A 13 3.66 4.05 6.26
C SER A 13 4.30 4.57 7.53
N ASN A 14 3.72 4.20 8.65
CA ASN A 14 4.22 4.52 9.99
C ASN A 14 4.03 3.29 10.89
N ASN A 15 5.12 2.84 11.49
CA ASN A 15 5.15 1.69 12.39
C ASN A 15 4.97 2.07 13.86
N MET A 16 5.09 3.34 14.19
CA MET A 16 5.13 3.80 15.57
C MET A 16 3.83 4.48 15.97
N GLU A 17 3.25 4.02 17.06
CA GLU A 17 2.31 4.81 17.83
C GLU A 17 3.08 5.84 18.65
N TYR A 18 2.84 7.10 18.39
CA TYR A 18 3.31 8.14 19.29
C TYR A 18 2.28 8.34 20.39
N SER A 19 2.73 8.36 21.63
CA SER A 19 1.91 8.77 22.77
C SER A 19 1.31 10.15 22.49
N ALA A 20 0.00 10.29 22.67
CA ALA A 20 -0.78 11.50 22.44
C ALA A 20 -0.50 12.67 23.42
N LEU A 21 0.67 12.73 24.02
CA LEU A 21 1.14 13.86 24.82
C LEU A 21 1.35 15.07 23.87
N GLY A 22 0.28 15.79 23.59
CA GLY A 22 0.32 16.99 22.78
C GLY A 22 -0.78 17.12 21.73
N GLY A 23 -1.78 16.23 21.69
CA GLY A 23 -2.98 16.37 20.85
C GLY A 23 -2.80 15.99 19.39
N ILE A 24 -1.64 15.53 18.95
CA ILE A 24 -1.42 15.00 17.61
C ILE A 24 -1.33 13.48 17.75
N VAL A 25 -2.35 12.79 17.26
CA VAL A 25 -2.33 11.33 17.15
C VAL A 25 -1.70 10.97 15.80
N PRO A 26 -0.49 10.41 15.75
CA PRO A 26 0.06 9.92 14.50
C PRO A 26 -0.81 8.77 14.01
N ILE A 27 -1.04 8.74 12.72
CA ILE A 27 -1.79 7.66 12.09
C ILE A 27 -0.81 6.49 11.90
N GLU A 28 -0.93 5.47 12.74
CA GLU A 28 -0.28 4.19 12.49
C GLU A 28 -0.91 3.54 11.26
N GLY A 29 -0.10 2.88 10.45
CA GLY A 29 -0.60 2.09 9.34
C GLY A 29 0.21 2.24 8.07
N ALA A 30 -0.30 1.61 7.04
CA ALA A 30 0.22 1.70 5.70
C ALA A 30 -0.85 2.26 4.77
N PHE A 31 -0.48 3.23 3.98
CA PHE A 31 -1.38 3.97 3.11
C PHE A 31 -0.75 4.12 1.73
N TYR A 32 -1.58 4.22 0.72
CA TYR A 32 -1.14 4.46 -0.64
C TYR A 32 -2.14 5.32 -1.40
N CYS A 33 -1.63 6.02 -2.40
CA CYS A 33 -2.44 6.80 -3.32
C CYS A 33 -1.75 6.93 -4.68
N THR A 34 -2.44 7.53 -5.62
CA THR A 34 -1.87 7.99 -6.88
C THR A 34 -1.77 9.50 -6.90
N GLY A 35 -1.06 10.06 -7.88
CA GLY A 35 -0.97 11.50 -8.07
C GLY A 35 -2.34 12.13 -8.32
N ALA A 36 -2.65 13.23 -7.63
CA ALA A 36 -3.90 13.95 -7.79
C ALA A 36 -3.66 15.46 -7.95
N ARG A 37 -4.52 16.15 -8.72
CA ARG A 37 -4.33 17.58 -8.99
C ARG A 37 -4.77 18.50 -7.85
N LYS A 38 -5.83 18.12 -7.14
CA LYS A 38 -6.41 18.95 -6.07
C LYS A 38 -6.08 18.36 -4.70
N LYS A 39 -6.44 17.10 -4.46
CA LYS A 39 -6.27 16.44 -3.17
C LYS A 39 -5.97 14.96 -3.40
N ALA A 40 -4.87 14.49 -2.83
CA ALA A 40 -4.57 13.07 -2.79
C ALA A 40 -5.42 12.39 -1.70
N PHE A 41 -6.03 11.26 -2.04
CA PHE A 41 -6.74 10.42 -1.09
C PHE A 41 -5.90 9.19 -0.81
N PHE A 42 -5.40 9.08 0.40
CA PHE A 42 -4.67 7.92 0.85
C PHE A 42 -5.63 6.80 1.22
N ASN A 43 -5.51 5.68 0.53
CA ASN A 43 -6.20 4.45 0.86
C ASN A 43 -5.37 3.68 1.88
N CYS A 44 -6.01 3.21 2.95
CA CYS A 44 -5.39 2.28 3.87
C CYS A 44 -5.10 0.96 3.16
N PHE A 45 -3.94 0.36 3.44
CA PHE A 45 -3.60 -0.98 2.99
C PHE A 45 -3.75 -1.98 4.13
N ARG A 46 -4.39 -3.10 3.83
CA ARG A 46 -4.43 -4.27 4.71
C ARG A 46 -4.25 -5.52 3.86
N GLU A 47 -3.66 -6.54 4.45
CA GLU A 47 -3.62 -7.86 3.82
C GLU A 47 -4.97 -8.55 3.97
N ASP A 48 -5.43 -9.22 2.90
CA ASP A 48 -6.78 -9.79 2.83
C ASP A 48 -7.02 -10.93 3.85
N ASN A 49 -5.99 -11.67 4.20
CA ASN A 49 -6.07 -12.77 5.16
C ASN A 49 -6.04 -12.32 6.64
N PHE A 50 -6.41 -11.09 6.91
CA PHE A 50 -6.56 -10.57 8.27
C PHE A 50 -7.90 -11.02 8.89
N THR A 51 -8.15 -12.32 8.92
CA THR A 51 -9.14 -12.88 9.82
C THR A 51 -8.58 -12.85 11.23
N ALA A 52 -9.45 -12.59 12.19
CA ALA A 52 -9.23 -12.35 13.62
C ALA A 52 -8.48 -13.45 14.42
N GLN A 53 -7.59 -14.17 13.78
CA GLN A 53 -6.68 -15.12 14.42
C GLN A 53 -5.37 -14.40 14.79
N PRO A 54 -4.73 -14.76 15.89
CA PRO A 54 -3.45 -14.17 16.27
C PRO A 54 -2.46 -14.40 15.13
N ILE A 55 -2.23 -13.36 14.40
CA ILE A 55 -1.23 -13.12 13.36
C ILE A 55 -0.79 -14.42 12.67
N PRO A 56 -1.48 -14.83 11.60
CA PRO A 56 -0.91 -15.84 10.73
C PRO A 56 0.38 -15.28 10.14
N PRO A 57 1.36 -16.13 9.85
CA PRO A 57 2.49 -15.71 9.05
C PRO A 57 1.97 -14.99 7.82
N PHE A 58 2.68 -13.96 7.37
CA PHE A 58 2.46 -13.34 6.09
C PHE A 58 1.98 -14.39 5.10
N ASN A 59 1.00 -14.04 4.28
CA ASN A 59 0.53 -14.90 3.21
C ASN A 59 1.72 -15.71 2.67
N ALA A 60 1.60 -17.02 2.64
CA ALA A 60 2.67 -17.92 2.20
C ALA A 60 3.24 -17.54 0.82
N ASN A 61 2.45 -16.84 0.00
CA ASN A 61 2.86 -16.35 -1.31
C ASN A 61 3.76 -15.10 -1.27
N TYR A 62 3.79 -14.40 -0.13
CA TYR A 62 4.57 -13.17 0.03
C TYR A 62 5.34 -13.20 1.35
N PRO A 63 6.26 -14.15 1.52
CA PRO A 63 7.03 -14.29 2.75
C PRO A 63 7.96 -13.10 2.93
N TYR A 64 8.04 -12.61 4.15
CA TYR A 64 9.06 -11.64 4.53
C TYR A 64 10.45 -12.25 4.34
N LYS A 65 11.32 -11.50 3.70
CA LYS A 65 12.74 -11.86 3.55
C LYS A 65 13.53 -11.05 4.57
N PRO A 66 14.20 -11.70 5.53
CA PRO A 66 15.09 -10.97 6.42
C PRO A 66 16.22 -10.33 5.61
N ILE A 67 16.71 -9.20 6.09
CA ILE A 67 17.87 -8.56 5.46
C ILE A 67 19.09 -9.45 5.59
N ASP A 68 19.87 -9.54 4.52
CA ASP A 68 21.18 -10.16 4.56
C ASP A 68 22.12 -9.36 5.47
N ARG A 69 22.79 -10.04 6.39
CA ARG A 69 23.63 -9.40 7.42
C ARG A 69 24.84 -8.67 6.83
N GLU A 70 25.39 -9.16 5.76
CA GLU A 70 26.53 -8.51 5.10
C GLU A 70 26.07 -7.26 4.36
N VAL A 71 24.92 -7.33 3.67
CA VAL A 71 24.29 -6.16 3.03
C VAL A 71 23.91 -5.10 4.05
N GLU A 72 23.32 -5.50 5.16
CA GLU A 72 22.98 -4.58 6.26
C GLU A 72 24.24 -3.87 6.79
N LYS A 73 25.30 -4.63 7.05
CA LYS A 73 26.58 -4.10 7.51
C LYS A 73 27.18 -3.12 6.52
N GLU A 74 27.19 -3.47 5.23
CA GLU A 74 27.69 -2.60 4.16
C GLU A 74 26.92 -1.28 4.12
N ILE A 75 25.59 -1.32 4.04
CA ILE A 75 24.75 -0.13 3.99
C ILE A 75 24.98 0.77 5.20
N LEU A 76 24.99 0.21 6.41
CA LEU A 76 25.17 1.00 7.63
C LEU A 76 26.58 1.57 7.75
N THR A 77 27.59 0.90 7.21
CA THR A 77 28.97 1.38 7.18
C THR A 77 29.12 2.51 6.18
N ASP A 78 28.62 2.37 4.99
CA ASP A 78 28.73 3.37 3.91
C ASP A 78 28.08 4.71 4.29
N PHE A 79 26.98 4.64 5.05
CA PHE A 79 26.30 5.84 5.54
C PHE A 79 26.69 6.27 6.96
N ASN A 80 27.69 5.62 7.56
CA ASN A 80 28.12 5.87 8.95
C ASN A 80 26.97 5.82 9.97
N CYS A 81 26.08 4.86 9.79
CA CYS A 81 24.82 4.74 10.53
C CYS A 81 24.75 3.55 11.50
N GLN A 82 25.88 2.96 11.90
CA GLN A 82 25.91 1.76 12.75
C GLN A 82 25.23 1.96 14.12
N VAL A 83 25.25 3.19 14.63
CA VAL A 83 24.59 3.56 15.91
C VAL A 83 23.09 3.34 15.86
N ILE A 84 22.47 3.43 14.67
CA ILE A 84 21.03 3.25 14.47
C ILE A 84 20.56 1.86 14.91
N LYS A 85 21.41 0.84 14.82
CA LYS A 85 21.04 -0.54 15.23
C LYS A 85 20.54 -0.65 16.67
N GLN A 86 20.94 0.28 17.52
CA GLN A 86 20.56 0.30 18.93
C GLN A 86 19.28 1.09 19.20
N SER A 87 18.75 1.75 18.16
CA SER A 87 17.54 2.56 18.34
C SER A 87 16.28 1.69 18.37
N PRO A 88 15.27 2.09 19.15
CA PRO A 88 13.97 1.42 19.17
C PRO A 88 13.31 1.39 17.79
N GLU A 89 13.48 2.46 17.01
CA GLU A 89 12.93 2.60 15.67
C GLU A 89 13.51 1.54 14.72
N TYR A 90 14.82 1.29 14.82
CA TYR A 90 15.46 0.25 14.01
C TYR A 90 14.92 -1.13 14.36
N GLN A 91 14.77 -1.43 15.66
CA GLN A 91 14.22 -2.69 16.12
C GLN A 91 12.76 -2.87 15.68
N THR A 92 11.95 -1.82 15.79
CA THR A 92 10.57 -1.83 15.31
C THR A 92 10.50 -2.10 13.80
N ASN A 93 11.42 -1.54 13.02
CA ASN A 93 11.46 -1.75 11.58
C ASN A 93 11.90 -3.17 11.17
N LEU A 94 12.53 -3.92 12.07
CA LEU A 94 12.85 -5.34 11.84
C LEU A 94 11.65 -6.25 12.08
N ASP A 95 10.61 -5.77 12.77
CA ASP A 95 9.42 -6.56 13.04
C ASP A 95 8.61 -6.74 11.73
N ILE A 96 8.49 -7.99 11.32
CA ILE A 96 7.80 -8.39 10.09
C ILE A 96 6.30 -8.08 10.11
N TYR A 97 5.72 -7.88 11.28
CA TYR A 97 4.29 -7.63 11.46
C TYR A 97 3.92 -6.16 11.42
N THR A 98 4.88 -5.28 11.30
CA THR A 98 4.63 -3.84 11.22
C THR A 98 3.94 -3.46 9.90
N PRO A 99 3.15 -2.38 9.88
CA PRO A 99 2.48 -1.89 8.68
C PRO A 99 3.42 -1.65 7.51
N THR A 100 4.61 -1.09 7.76
CA THR A 100 5.62 -0.83 6.72
C THR A 100 6.11 -2.12 6.08
N ASN A 101 6.49 -3.11 6.88
CA ASN A 101 6.95 -4.38 6.36
C ASN A 101 5.84 -5.12 5.59
N ARG A 102 4.60 -5.03 6.06
CA ARG A 102 3.46 -5.63 5.36
C ARG A 102 3.23 -5.02 3.98
N ILE A 103 3.19 -3.70 3.86
CA ILE A 103 2.94 -3.06 2.57
C ILE A 103 4.11 -3.28 1.61
N ILE A 104 5.35 -3.24 2.08
CA ILE A 104 6.53 -3.48 1.25
C ILE A 104 6.57 -4.95 0.79
N THR A 105 6.35 -5.89 1.69
CA THR A 105 6.43 -7.33 1.37
C THR A 105 5.28 -7.77 0.48
N SER A 106 4.06 -7.29 0.75
CA SER A 106 2.85 -7.72 0.06
C SER A 106 2.57 -6.87 -1.20
N MET A 107 2.22 -5.59 -1.02
CA MET A 107 1.81 -4.73 -2.13
C MET A 107 2.94 -4.43 -3.11
N CYS A 108 4.15 -4.25 -2.59
CA CYS A 108 5.33 -3.96 -3.40
C CYS A 108 6.02 -5.20 -3.95
N SER A 109 5.48 -6.41 -3.74
CA SER A 109 5.95 -7.58 -4.46
C SER A 109 5.84 -7.36 -5.96
N PRO A 110 6.79 -7.83 -6.78
CA PRO A 110 6.83 -7.52 -8.20
C PRO A 110 5.52 -7.79 -8.93
N GLU A 111 4.88 -8.92 -8.63
CA GLU A 111 3.63 -9.32 -9.27
C GLU A 111 2.48 -8.36 -8.93
N ARG A 112 2.28 -8.06 -7.66
CA ARG A 112 1.19 -7.17 -7.21
C ARG A 112 1.43 -5.73 -7.61
N LEU A 113 2.68 -5.28 -7.52
CA LEU A 113 3.06 -3.94 -7.94
C LEU A 113 2.79 -3.73 -9.44
N LEU A 114 3.20 -4.68 -10.28
CA LEU A 114 2.92 -4.64 -11.71
C LEU A 114 1.42 -4.72 -12.00
N PHE A 115 0.68 -5.52 -11.27
CA PHE A 115 -0.78 -5.61 -11.39
C PHE A 115 -1.44 -4.25 -11.10
N ILE A 116 -1.05 -3.59 -10.00
CA ILE A 116 -1.59 -2.27 -9.64
C ILE A 116 -1.25 -1.23 -10.70
N LEU A 117 0.01 -1.18 -11.13
CA LEU A 117 0.46 -0.20 -12.12
C LEU A 117 -0.22 -0.40 -13.48
N LYS A 118 -0.51 -1.64 -13.86
CA LYS A 118 -1.13 -1.96 -15.16
C LYS A 118 -2.65 -1.86 -15.14
N TYR A 119 -3.29 -2.31 -14.08
CA TYR A 119 -4.74 -2.47 -14.02
C TYR A 119 -5.42 -1.66 -12.92
N GLY A 120 -4.66 -1.24 -11.92
CA GLY A 120 -5.18 -0.61 -10.71
C GLY A 120 -5.31 0.91 -10.79
N ILE A 121 -4.81 1.54 -11.85
CA ILE A 121 -4.85 2.99 -12.01
C ILE A 121 -5.71 3.35 -13.22
N ALA A 122 -6.75 4.15 -12.97
CA ALA A 122 -7.64 4.65 -14.02
C ALA A 122 -7.48 6.16 -14.19
N TYR A 123 -7.50 6.61 -15.43
CA TYR A 123 -7.53 8.02 -15.78
C TYR A 123 -8.97 8.39 -16.13
N VAL A 124 -9.56 9.25 -15.30
CA VAL A 124 -10.96 9.64 -15.42
C VAL A 124 -11.05 11.11 -15.81
N LYS A 125 -11.64 11.37 -16.96
CA LYS A 125 -12.08 12.72 -17.33
C LYS A 125 -13.58 12.80 -17.08
N SER A 126 -13.99 13.77 -16.29
CA SER A 126 -15.40 14.05 -16.07
C SER A 126 -15.66 15.53 -16.33
N GLU A 127 -16.78 15.80 -16.96
CA GLU A 127 -17.30 17.14 -17.19
C GLU A 127 -18.50 17.33 -16.25
N ARG A 128 -18.48 18.39 -15.50
CA ARG A 128 -19.59 18.76 -14.62
C ARG A 128 -19.93 20.22 -14.84
N GLU A 129 -21.19 20.48 -15.04
CA GLU A 129 -21.71 21.84 -15.05
C GLU A 129 -21.87 22.35 -13.63
N VAL A 130 -21.18 23.44 -13.31
CA VAL A 130 -21.26 24.14 -12.03
C VAL A 130 -21.48 25.62 -12.33
N ASP A 131 -22.58 26.17 -11.88
CA ASP A 131 -22.96 27.58 -12.10
C ASP A 131 -22.90 28.02 -13.58
N GLY A 132 -23.40 27.17 -14.49
CA GLY A 132 -23.43 27.44 -15.92
C GLY A 132 -22.06 27.39 -16.63
N LYS A 133 -21.03 26.88 -15.92
CA LYS A 133 -19.69 26.66 -16.48
C LYS A 133 -19.36 25.18 -16.47
N ILE A 134 -18.79 24.70 -17.59
CA ILE A 134 -18.31 23.33 -17.68
C ILE A 134 -16.93 23.24 -16.99
N GLU A 135 -16.89 22.57 -15.85
CA GLU A 135 -15.64 22.19 -15.20
C GLU A 135 -15.19 20.82 -15.71
N VAL A 136 -14.05 20.79 -16.38
CA VAL A 136 -13.39 19.53 -16.77
C VAL A 136 -12.45 19.11 -15.67
N THR A 137 -12.72 17.94 -15.06
CA THR A 137 -11.81 17.33 -14.10
C THR A 137 -11.10 16.16 -14.75
N ASP A 138 -9.78 16.16 -14.63
CA ASP A 138 -8.90 15.09 -15.09
C ASP A 138 -8.22 14.52 -13.84
N GLN A 139 -8.63 13.32 -13.43
CA GLN A 139 -8.22 12.71 -12.18
C GLN A 139 -7.66 11.31 -12.44
N LYS A 140 -6.68 10.94 -11.62
CA LYS A 140 -6.25 9.55 -11.49
C LYS A 140 -6.95 8.93 -10.29
N HIS A 141 -7.43 7.71 -10.49
CA HIS A 141 -7.98 6.87 -9.44
C HIS A 141 -7.12 5.64 -9.28
N ILE A 142 -6.88 5.22 -8.05
CA ILE A 142 -6.22 3.97 -7.74
C ILE A 142 -7.19 3.05 -7.01
N MET A 143 -7.18 1.77 -7.37
CA MET A 143 -8.03 0.78 -6.71
C MET A 143 -7.68 0.65 -5.22
N ARG A 144 -8.70 0.39 -4.42
CA ARG A 144 -8.52 0.03 -3.01
C ARG A 144 -7.99 -1.40 -2.89
N TYR A 145 -7.34 -1.71 -1.76
CA TYR A 145 -6.79 -3.06 -1.55
C TYR A 145 -7.85 -4.16 -1.66
N GLN A 146 -9.08 -3.92 -1.18
CA GLN A 146 -10.18 -4.86 -1.30
C GLN A 146 -10.52 -5.16 -2.77
N GLN A 147 -10.52 -4.13 -3.61
CA GLN A 147 -10.77 -4.27 -5.05
C GLN A 147 -9.63 -5.05 -5.73
N MET A 148 -8.39 -4.80 -5.31
CA MET A 148 -7.22 -5.53 -5.80
C MET A 148 -7.34 -7.02 -5.47
N PHE A 149 -7.61 -7.36 -4.21
CA PHE A 149 -7.72 -8.77 -3.81
C PHE A 149 -8.93 -9.46 -4.45
N ALA A 150 -10.07 -8.77 -4.59
CA ALA A 150 -11.20 -9.30 -5.32
C ALA A 150 -10.87 -9.60 -6.79
N ALA A 151 -10.18 -8.67 -7.47
CA ALA A 151 -9.77 -8.86 -8.86
C ALA A 151 -8.77 -10.01 -9.02
N LEU A 152 -7.80 -10.13 -8.11
CA LEU A 152 -6.85 -11.24 -8.09
C LEU A 152 -7.56 -12.59 -7.85
N ALA A 153 -8.47 -12.64 -6.89
CA ALA A 153 -9.24 -13.85 -6.61
C ALA A 153 -10.15 -14.28 -7.78
N ILE A 154 -10.73 -13.32 -8.49
CA ILE A 154 -11.52 -13.59 -9.71
C ILE A 154 -10.61 -14.16 -10.80
N ARG A 155 -9.45 -13.53 -11.04
CA ARG A 155 -8.47 -14.03 -11.99
C ARG A 155 -8.09 -15.47 -11.69
N ASP A 156 -7.69 -15.74 -10.46
CA ASP A 156 -7.24 -17.06 -10.03
C ASP A 156 -8.37 -18.10 -10.16
N ALA A 157 -9.63 -17.71 -9.86
CA ALA A 157 -10.78 -18.58 -10.05
C ALA A 157 -11.02 -18.94 -11.52
N LEU A 158 -10.90 -17.96 -12.42
CA LEU A 158 -11.06 -18.17 -13.86
C LEU A 158 -9.91 -19.03 -14.43
N GLU A 159 -8.68 -18.78 -14.02
CA GLU A 159 -7.50 -19.57 -14.41
C GLU A 159 -7.62 -21.03 -13.94
N ASN A 160 -8.26 -21.27 -12.80
CA ASN A 160 -8.59 -22.60 -12.28
C ASN A 160 -9.87 -23.22 -12.89
N GLY A 161 -10.39 -22.64 -13.98
CA GLY A 161 -11.49 -23.20 -14.77
C GLY A 161 -12.89 -22.94 -14.21
N LYS A 162 -13.06 -22.10 -13.20
CA LYS A 162 -14.38 -21.67 -12.73
C LYS A 162 -15.04 -20.75 -13.77
N LYS A 163 -16.26 -21.07 -14.18
CA LYS A 163 -17.01 -20.31 -15.19
C LYS A 163 -17.98 -19.29 -14.61
N SER A 164 -18.29 -19.39 -13.33
CA SER A 164 -19.23 -18.50 -12.63
C SER A 164 -18.86 -18.41 -11.15
N GLY A 165 -19.28 -17.33 -10.52
CA GLY A 165 -19.07 -17.09 -9.10
C GLY A 165 -19.84 -15.86 -8.62
N ILE A 166 -19.80 -15.64 -7.31
CA ILE A 166 -20.37 -14.47 -6.67
C ILE A 166 -19.22 -13.73 -5.98
N VAL A 167 -19.12 -12.44 -6.24
CA VAL A 167 -18.19 -11.55 -5.52
C VAL A 167 -18.99 -10.87 -4.41
N TRP A 168 -18.70 -11.26 -3.19
CA TRP A 168 -19.27 -10.60 -2.02
C TRP A 168 -18.32 -9.51 -1.53
N HIS A 169 -18.75 -8.27 -1.58
CA HIS A 169 -17.98 -7.12 -1.13
C HIS A 169 -18.75 -6.38 -0.04
N THR A 170 -18.10 -6.13 1.08
CA THR A 170 -18.64 -5.22 2.09
C THR A 170 -18.51 -3.78 1.56
N GLN A 171 -19.61 -3.07 1.53
CA GLN A 171 -19.58 -1.63 1.33
C GLN A 171 -19.01 -0.98 2.60
N GLY A 172 -17.93 -0.24 2.42
CA GLY A 172 -17.29 0.52 3.47
C GLY A 172 -16.86 1.89 2.97
#